data_6805c0068531663f161795e196b22089
#
_entry.id   6805c0068531663f161795e196b22089
#
_cell.length_a   1.000
_cell.length_b   1.000
_cell.length_c   1.000
_cell.angle_alpha   90.00
_cell.angle_beta   90.00
_cell.angle_gamma   90.00
#
_symmetry.space_group_name_H-M   'P 1'
#
loop_
_entity.id
_entity.type
_entity.pdbx_description
1 polymer ?
#
loop_
_entity_poly.entity_id
_entity_poly.type
_entity_poly.pdbx_seq_one_letter_code
_entity_poly.pdbx_strand_id
1 'polypeptide(L)'
;MSTQSNDVIFIGIDDGNAQFKISSRCYSAVFPTHIERSNGRFVDADMNLNVTGEDKPIVRYTSSKSGIVYEVGDVNQPIPRNKTFAFEEPSQILFQHALTLFGDKNCLTKNRYVVCSGMPLRQFFKQDGSINQDNVKNKMQNMARSFDIFGSDKDIKLRKSNSIHLLVQPEALAALRTYLFRHNDAGQIVPNEEYINKVIAVIDPGGKTTDIAVFVNGKIDMERSITADIGHNNLVSKATSYIYDLGFPSPTDQQARRLIDTGMVTIRGVDEDHSHWVKQARTALANDIFGKVTDTLSDAFDIDLMLFIGGTVKALENEFEPLINGYYGSSENSSGLTYHIPKNADRLNAKGLELFAELWYQKSQLSN
;
A
#
# COMPACT_ATOMS: atom_id res chain seq x y z
N MET A 1 22.09 -8.92 -28.57
CA MET A 1 21.62 -10.30 -28.24
C MET A 1 21.38 -10.34 -26.74
N SER A 2 20.15 -10.18 -26.27
CA SER A 2 19.83 -10.21 -24.84
C SER A 2 18.63 -11.13 -24.59
N THR A 3 18.88 -12.43 -24.61
CA THR A 3 17.90 -13.47 -24.29
C THR A 3 17.78 -13.80 -22.80
N GLN A 4 18.51 -13.06 -21.92
CA GLN A 4 18.57 -13.37 -20.49
C GLN A 4 17.51 -12.69 -19.61
N SER A 5 16.75 -11.70 -20.10
CA SER A 5 15.76 -10.98 -19.27
C SER A 5 14.43 -11.71 -19.10
N ASN A 6 14.17 -12.76 -19.86
CA ASN A 6 12.88 -13.44 -19.87
C ASN A 6 12.65 -14.45 -18.73
N ASP A 7 13.67 -14.73 -17.89
CA ASP A 7 13.58 -15.77 -16.86
C ASP A 7 13.36 -15.25 -15.44
N VAL A 8 13.35 -13.93 -15.23
CA VAL A 8 13.19 -13.32 -13.91
C VAL A 8 11.89 -12.53 -13.85
N ILE A 9 11.13 -12.72 -12.79
CA ILE A 9 9.93 -11.92 -12.48
C ILE A 9 10.28 -10.95 -11.35
N PHE A 10 10.01 -9.66 -11.58
CA PHE A 10 10.12 -8.61 -10.59
C PHE A 10 8.75 -8.34 -9.98
N ILE A 11 8.69 -8.30 -8.66
CA ILE A 11 7.44 -8.12 -7.91
C ILE A 11 7.65 -7.00 -6.88
N GLY A 12 6.82 -5.97 -6.95
CA GLY A 12 6.68 -4.95 -5.93
C GLY A 12 5.46 -5.21 -5.07
N ILE A 13 5.62 -5.16 -3.76
CA ILE A 13 4.55 -5.37 -2.79
C ILE A 13 4.51 -4.20 -1.82
N ASP A 14 3.42 -3.44 -1.87
CA ASP A 14 3.05 -2.43 -0.89
C ASP A 14 2.02 -3.03 0.07
N ASP A 15 2.47 -3.39 1.27
CA ASP A 15 1.66 -4.00 2.33
C ASP A 15 1.08 -2.93 3.28
N GLY A 16 0.47 -1.91 2.70
CA GLY A 16 -0.14 -0.79 3.41
C GLY A 16 -1.19 -1.20 4.45
N ASN A 17 -1.50 -0.30 5.39
CA ASN A 17 -2.40 -0.60 6.51
C ASN A 17 -3.86 -0.86 6.11
N ALA A 18 -4.35 -0.29 5.01
CA ALA A 18 -5.72 -0.45 4.55
C ALA A 18 -5.83 -1.42 3.36
N GLN A 19 -4.84 -1.42 2.49
CA GLN A 19 -4.81 -2.21 1.26
C GLN A 19 -3.45 -2.81 1.03
N PHE A 20 -3.45 -4.02 0.52
CA PHE A 20 -2.28 -4.70 -0.02
C PHE A 20 -2.26 -4.51 -1.52
N LYS A 21 -1.11 -4.17 -2.09
CA LYS A 21 -0.96 -3.89 -3.52
C LYS A 21 0.20 -4.66 -4.08
N ILE A 22 -0.02 -5.31 -5.19
CA ILE A 22 0.99 -6.06 -5.93
C ILE A 22 1.18 -5.42 -7.31
N SER A 23 2.41 -5.33 -7.74
CA SER A 23 2.78 -4.90 -9.08
C SER A 23 3.86 -5.79 -9.67
N SER A 24 3.64 -6.23 -10.90
CA SER A 24 4.64 -6.81 -11.77
C SER A 24 4.25 -6.57 -13.23
N ARG A 25 5.16 -6.83 -14.17
CA ARG A 25 4.87 -6.68 -15.62
C ARG A 25 3.67 -7.50 -16.09
N CYS A 26 3.37 -8.64 -15.45
CA CYS A 26 2.29 -9.54 -15.87
C CYS A 26 1.01 -9.39 -15.05
N TYR A 27 1.06 -8.76 -13.89
CA TYR A 27 -0.08 -8.69 -12.98
C TYR A 27 0.01 -7.50 -12.02
N SER A 28 -1.11 -6.86 -11.79
CA SER A 28 -1.28 -5.84 -10.76
C SER A 28 -2.62 -6.01 -10.07
N ALA A 29 -2.62 -5.99 -8.74
CA ALA A 29 -3.83 -6.11 -7.93
C ALA A 29 -3.78 -5.23 -6.70
N VAL A 30 -4.98 -4.89 -6.21
CA VAL A 30 -5.22 -4.25 -4.92
C VAL A 30 -6.28 -5.07 -4.21
N PHE A 31 -6.07 -5.40 -2.94
CA PHE A 31 -7.05 -6.07 -2.11
C PHE A 31 -7.00 -5.54 -0.67
N PRO A 32 -8.13 -5.63 0.06
CA PRO A 32 -8.17 -5.23 1.46
C PRO A 32 -7.21 -6.06 2.32
N THR A 33 -6.64 -5.44 3.33
CA THR A 33 -5.75 -6.12 4.28
C THR A 33 -6.51 -6.67 5.48
N HIS A 34 -7.76 -7.03 5.27
CA HIS A 34 -8.60 -7.58 6.31
C HIS A 34 -8.27 -9.05 6.54
N ILE A 35 -7.82 -9.34 7.74
CA ILE A 35 -7.50 -10.69 8.21
C ILE A 35 -7.99 -10.84 9.65
N GLU A 36 -8.67 -11.94 9.95
CA GLU A 36 -9.06 -12.30 11.32
C GLU A 36 -8.64 -13.72 11.66
N ARG A 37 -8.61 -14.04 12.96
CA ARG A 37 -8.48 -15.43 13.40
C ARG A 37 -9.82 -16.11 13.29
N SER A 38 -9.88 -17.24 12.61
CA SER A 38 -11.12 -18.04 12.56
C SER A 38 -11.48 -18.50 13.97
N ASN A 39 -12.69 -18.18 14.40
CA ASN A 39 -13.22 -18.58 15.72
C ASN A 39 -14.08 -19.85 15.64
N GLY A 40 -14.12 -20.51 14.48
CA GLY A 40 -14.90 -21.73 14.25
C GLY A 40 -16.42 -21.55 14.28
N ARG A 41 -16.91 -20.30 14.39
CA ARG A 41 -18.37 -20.01 14.45
C ARG A 41 -19.09 -20.26 13.14
N PHE A 42 -18.38 -20.16 12.01
CA PHE A 42 -18.94 -20.42 10.70
C PHE A 42 -18.30 -21.69 10.15
N VAL A 43 -18.96 -22.80 10.38
CA VAL A 43 -18.70 -24.03 9.61
C VAL A 43 -19.38 -23.77 8.27
N ASP A 44 -18.62 -23.81 7.17
CA ASP A 44 -19.25 -23.95 5.86
C ASP A 44 -20.08 -25.22 5.90
N ALA A 45 -21.38 -25.07 6.14
CA ALA A 45 -22.30 -26.11 5.70
C ALA A 45 -22.11 -26.13 4.18
N ASP A 46 -21.65 -27.23 3.65
CA ASP A 46 -21.31 -27.51 2.25
C ASP A 46 -22.50 -27.27 1.28
N MET A 47 -23.15 -26.15 1.41
CA MET A 47 -24.18 -25.68 0.52
C MET A 47 -23.60 -24.53 -0.29
N ASN A 48 -22.99 -24.88 -1.43
CA ASN A 48 -22.70 -23.99 -2.54
C ASN A 48 -23.99 -23.32 -3.11
N LEU A 49 -24.78 -22.73 -2.24
CA LEU A 49 -25.89 -21.86 -2.60
C LEU A 49 -25.37 -20.40 -2.53
N ASN A 50 -24.56 -20.02 -3.51
CA ASN A 50 -24.31 -18.62 -3.83
C ASN A 50 -25.65 -17.98 -4.27
N VAL A 51 -26.47 -17.59 -3.30
CA VAL A 51 -27.79 -16.98 -3.54
C VAL A 51 -27.68 -15.48 -3.82
N THR A 52 -26.51 -14.87 -3.54
CA THR A 52 -26.28 -13.45 -3.80
C THR A 52 -24.93 -13.28 -4.50
N GLY A 53 -24.95 -12.87 -5.75
CA GLY A 53 -23.82 -12.88 -6.71
C GLY A 53 -22.70 -11.86 -6.47
N GLU A 54 -22.36 -11.47 -5.23
CA GLU A 54 -21.29 -10.48 -4.96
C GLU A 54 -20.40 -10.81 -3.74
N ASP A 55 -20.50 -11.98 -3.14
CA ASP A 55 -19.61 -12.32 -2.02
C ASP A 55 -18.17 -12.53 -2.51
N LYS A 56 -17.30 -11.59 -2.18
CA LYS A 56 -15.84 -11.79 -2.32
C LYS A 56 -15.46 -12.94 -1.40
N PRO A 57 -14.96 -14.05 -1.93
CA PRO A 57 -14.75 -15.25 -1.13
C PRO A 57 -13.77 -14.97 -0.01
N ILE A 58 -14.13 -15.35 1.22
CA ILE A 58 -13.20 -15.43 2.34
C ILE A 58 -12.28 -16.60 2.07
N VAL A 59 -10.96 -16.34 2.07
CA VAL A 59 -9.95 -17.39 1.86
C VAL A 59 -9.35 -17.77 3.21
N ARG A 60 -9.29 -19.07 3.49
CA ARG A 60 -8.77 -19.63 4.75
C ARG A 60 -7.34 -20.10 4.58
N TYR A 61 -6.51 -19.75 5.55
CA TYR A 61 -5.13 -20.17 5.65
C TYR A 61 -4.84 -20.76 7.02
N THR A 62 -4.24 -21.95 7.07
CA THR A 62 -3.74 -22.51 8.32
C THR A 62 -2.27 -22.19 8.48
N SER A 63 -1.93 -21.51 9.57
CA SER A 63 -0.52 -21.23 9.87
C SER A 63 0.23 -22.53 10.17
N SER A 64 1.32 -22.76 9.45
CA SER A 64 2.21 -23.91 9.72
C SER A 64 2.97 -23.77 11.03
N LYS A 65 3.10 -22.54 11.57
CA LYS A 65 3.83 -22.27 12.81
C LYS A 65 2.98 -22.48 14.05
N SER A 66 1.76 -21.91 14.05
CA SER A 66 0.87 -21.88 15.22
C SER A 66 -0.31 -22.86 15.13
N GLY A 67 -0.60 -23.39 13.94
CA GLY A 67 -1.82 -24.14 13.67
C GLY A 67 -3.10 -23.28 13.66
N ILE A 68 -2.99 -21.98 13.84
CA ILE A 68 -4.12 -21.05 13.84
C ILE A 68 -4.66 -20.92 12.43
N VAL A 69 -5.99 -20.98 12.27
CA VAL A 69 -6.66 -20.70 11.01
C VAL A 69 -6.95 -19.19 10.94
N TYR A 70 -6.54 -18.59 9.82
CA TYR A 70 -6.82 -17.20 9.49
C TYR A 70 -7.77 -17.10 8.32
N GLU A 71 -8.65 -16.13 8.36
CA GLU A 71 -9.59 -15.77 7.30
C GLU A 71 -9.18 -14.43 6.71
N VAL A 72 -9.03 -14.37 5.38
CA VAL A 72 -8.64 -13.17 4.62
C VAL A 72 -9.76 -12.82 3.66
N GLY A 73 -10.20 -11.57 3.66
CA GLY A 73 -11.28 -11.08 2.83
C GLY A 73 -12.16 -10.08 3.56
N ASP A 74 -13.45 -10.11 3.31
CA ASP A 74 -14.42 -9.23 3.98
C ASP A 74 -14.84 -9.81 5.35
N VAL A 75 -13.91 -9.72 6.29
CA VAL A 75 -14.06 -10.27 7.64
C VAL A 75 -14.66 -9.25 8.61
N ASN A 76 -15.34 -9.76 9.65
CA ASN A 76 -16.11 -8.92 10.58
C ASN A 76 -15.24 -8.20 11.64
N GLN A 77 -14.18 -8.87 12.11
CA GLN A 77 -13.34 -8.37 13.20
C GLN A 77 -11.85 -8.45 12.79
N PRO A 78 -11.40 -7.59 11.86
CA PRO A 78 -10.05 -7.62 11.38
C PRO A 78 -9.04 -7.38 12.52
N ILE A 79 -7.94 -8.12 12.51
CA ILE A 79 -6.83 -7.94 13.45
C ILE A 79 -6.30 -6.51 13.32
N PRO A 80 -6.25 -5.74 14.42
CA PRO A 80 -5.74 -4.37 14.39
C PRO A 80 -4.27 -4.34 13.94
N ARG A 81 -3.95 -3.44 13.05
CA ARG A 81 -2.58 -3.22 12.60
C ARG A 81 -1.84 -2.29 13.56
N ASN A 82 -0.96 -2.86 14.34
CA ASN A 82 -0.04 -2.13 15.20
C ASN A 82 1.32 -1.90 14.52
N LYS A 83 2.27 -1.28 15.23
CA LYS A 83 3.62 -0.99 14.69
C LYS A 83 4.45 -2.25 14.41
N THR A 84 4.10 -3.39 15.02
CA THR A 84 4.82 -4.66 14.86
C THR A 84 4.18 -5.60 13.85
N PHE A 85 2.99 -5.26 13.33
CA PHE A 85 2.21 -6.10 12.44
C PHE A 85 3.02 -6.64 11.24
N ALA A 86 3.89 -5.82 10.65
CA ALA A 86 4.73 -6.22 9.50
C ALA A 86 5.69 -7.39 9.82
N PHE A 87 5.90 -7.71 11.10
CA PHE A 87 6.80 -8.76 11.57
C PHE A 87 6.04 -9.95 12.17
N GLU A 88 4.71 -9.88 12.18
CA GLU A 88 3.84 -10.86 12.82
C GLU A 88 3.26 -11.85 11.80
N GLU A 89 2.70 -12.94 12.32
CA GLU A 89 2.13 -14.02 11.53
C GLU A 89 0.96 -13.58 10.63
N PRO A 90 0.02 -12.69 11.05
CA PRO A 90 -1.03 -12.21 10.15
C PRO A 90 -0.48 -11.52 8.89
N SER A 91 0.60 -10.75 8.99
CA SER A 91 1.28 -10.15 7.84
C SER A 91 1.84 -11.23 6.90
N GLN A 92 2.44 -12.28 7.46
CA GLN A 92 2.93 -13.43 6.70
C GLN A 92 1.81 -14.10 5.88
N ILE A 93 0.62 -14.27 6.48
CA ILE A 93 -0.55 -14.83 5.81
C ILE A 93 -1.04 -13.92 4.67
N LEU A 94 -1.04 -12.61 4.87
CA LEU A 94 -1.39 -11.66 3.80
C LEU A 94 -0.39 -11.70 2.63
N PHE A 95 0.90 -11.85 2.89
CA PHE A 95 1.90 -12.10 1.83
C PHE A 95 1.61 -13.39 1.09
N GLN A 96 1.27 -14.47 1.80
CA GLN A 96 0.89 -15.73 1.19
C GLN A 96 -0.34 -15.57 0.31
N HIS A 97 -1.37 -14.85 0.79
CA HIS A 97 -2.57 -14.56 0.00
C HIS A 97 -2.24 -13.77 -1.27
N ALA A 98 -1.39 -12.74 -1.16
CA ALA A 98 -0.94 -11.96 -2.31
C ALA A 98 -0.24 -12.83 -3.38
N LEU A 99 0.62 -13.75 -2.94
CA LEU A 99 1.32 -14.67 -3.84
C LEU A 99 0.36 -15.69 -4.48
N THR A 100 -0.66 -16.13 -3.76
CA THR A 100 -1.71 -17.01 -4.32
C THR A 100 -2.46 -16.30 -5.44
N LEU A 101 -2.93 -15.07 -5.21
CA LEU A 101 -3.58 -14.26 -6.24
C LEU A 101 -2.69 -14.02 -7.45
N PHE A 102 -1.39 -13.83 -7.23
CA PHE A 102 -0.40 -13.69 -8.28
C PHE A 102 -0.21 -14.99 -9.08
N GLY A 103 -0.18 -16.12 -8.39
CA GLY A 103 -0.04 -17.46 -8.98
C GLY A 103 -1.23 -17.86 -9.84
N ASP A 104 -2.45 -17.61 -9.39
CA ASP A 104 -3.69 -17.91 -10.08
C ASP A 104 -3.80 -17.22 -11.45
N LYS A 105 -3.05 -16.15 -11.69
CA LYS A 105 -2.98 -15.45 -12.97
C LYS A 105 -1.89 -15.98 -13.91
N ASN A 106 -1.36 -17.19 -13.65
CA ASN A 106 -0.29 -17.82 -14.44
C ASN A 106 1.00 -16.99 -14.57
N CYS A 107 1.23 -16.09 -13.60
CA CYS A 107 2.43 -15.28 -13.57
C CYS A 107 3.65 -16.03 -13.02
N LEU A 108 3.46 -17.21 -12.42
CA LEU A 108 4.52 -18.06 -11.83
C LEU A 108 5.08 -19.07 -12.82
N THR A 109 5.38 -18.65 -14.03
CA THR A 109 5.91 -19.54 -15.09
C THR A 109 7.43 -19.61 -15.09
N LYS A 110 8.11 -18.76 -14.31
CA LYS A 110 9.57 -18.59 -14.31
C LYS A 110 10.18 -19.14 -13.03
N ASN A 111 11.49 -19.33 -13.07
CA ASN A 111 12.23 -19.97 -11.97
C ASN A 111 12.94 -18.99 -11.04
N ARG A 112 12.90 -17.69 -11.35
CA ARG A 112 13.63 -16.64 -10.60
C ARG A 112 12.70 -15.49 -10.28
N TYR A 113 12.76 -15.04 -9.02
CA TYR A 113 11.93 -13.94 -8.54
C TYR A 113 12.79 -12.95 -7.76
N VAL A 114 12.58 -11.68 -8.00
CA VAL A 114 13.08 -10.60 -7.14
C VAL A 114 11.86 -9.87 -6.60
N VAL A 115 11.66 -9.98 -5.30
CA VAL A 115 10.49 -9.42 -4.61
C VAL A 115 10.95 -8.29 -3.72
N CYS A 116 10.40 -7.11 -3.91
CA CYS A 116 10.66 -5.96 -3.07
C CYS A 116 9.39 -5.54 -2.34
N SER A 117 9.45 -5.44 -1.01
CA SER A 117 8.35 -4.94 -0.20
C SER A 117 8.62 -3.54 0.33
N GLY A 118 7.55 -2.76 0.52
CA GLY A 118 7.59 -1.44 1.14
C GLY A 118 7.80 -1.51 2.66
N MET A 119 8.26 -0.42 3.25
CA MET A 119 8.28 -0.18 4.70
C MET A 119 8.10 1.32 4.94
N PRO A 120 7.24 1.75 5.89
CA PRO A 120 7.10 3.15 6.24
C PRO A 120 8.44 3.79 6.59
N LEU A 121 8.64 5.06 6.21
CA LEU A 121 9.91 5.77 6.38
C LEU A 121 10.47 5.66 7.79
N ARG A 122 9.63 5.93 8.82
CA ARG A 122 10.04 5.89 10.25
C ARG A 122 10.36 4.48 10.78
N GLN A 123 10.01 3.42 10.06
CA GLN A 123 10.41 2.05 10.39
C GLN A 123 11.68 1.65 9.66
N PHE A 124 11.86 2.17 8.44
CA PHE A 124 13.03 1.90 7.60
C PHE A 124 14.27 2.67 8.06
N PHE A 125 14.10 3.93 8.46
CA PHE A 125 15.18 4.77 8.98
C PHE A 125 15.11 4.90 10.50
N LYS A 126 16.27 5.02 11.13
CA LYS A 126 16.42 5.47 12.52
C LYS A 126 16.36 7.00 12.57
N GLN A 127 16.28 7.57 13.76
CA GLN A 127 16.26 9.03 13.96
C GLN A 127 17.53 9.74 13.42
N ASP A 128 18.66 9.04 13.38
CA ASP A 128 19.93 9.54 12.86
C ASP A 128 20.04 9.44 11.32
N GLY A 129 18.97 9.04 10.65
CA GLY A 129 18.93 8.83 9.19
C GLY A 129 19.57 7.53 8.72
N SER A 130 20.16 6.72 9.60
CA SER A 130 20.70 5.41 9.24
C SER A 130 19.60 4.38 9.00
N ILE A 131 19.87 3.38 8.15
CA ILE A 131 18.91 2.29 7.89
C ILE A 131 18.76 1.43 9.15
N ASN A 132 17.51 1.16 9.52
CA ASN A 132 17.16 0.22 10.59
C ASN A 132 17.30 -1.23 10.10
N GLN A 133 18.54 -1.74 10.13
CA GLN A 133 18.86 -3.07 9.62
C GLN A 133 18.07 -4.19 10.31
N ASP A 134 17.72 -4.03 11.58
CA ASP A 134 16.95 -5.03 12.34
C ASP A 134 15.53 -5.13 11.80
N ASN A 135 14.87 -4.00 11.57
CA ASN A 135 13.53 -3.99 10.99
C ASN A 135 13.53 -4.56 9.57
N VAL A 136 14.50 -4.15 8.74
CA VAL A 136 14.65 -4.68 7.37
C VAL A 136 14.83 -6.20 7.40
N LYS A 137 15.74 -6.70 8.24
CA LYS A 137 16.00 -8.14 8.40
C LYS A 137 14.78 -8.91 8.89
N ASN A 138 14.09 -8.38 9.90
CA ASN A 138 12.89 -9.02 10.47
C ASN A 138 11.78 -9.10 9.42
N LYS A 139 11.56 -8.05 8.63
CA LYS A 139 10.57 -8.08 7.54
C LYS A 139 10.95 -9.08 6.46
N MET A 140 12.21 -9.10 6.02
CA MET A 140 12.69 -10.08 5.05
C MET A 140 12.50 -11.52 5.54
N GLN A 141 12.78 -11.79 6.82
CA GLN A 141 12.56 -13.12 7.41
C GLN A 141 11.07 -13.49 7.45
N ASN A 142 10.19 -12.53 7.74
CA ASN A 142 8.75 -12.77 7.72
C ASN A 142 8.24 -13.08 6.30
N MET A 143 8.71 -12.34 5.31
CA MET A 143 8.42 -12.61 3.89
C MET A 143 8.93 -13.99 3.45
N ALA A 144 10.15 -14.36 3.83
CA ALA A 144 10.75 -15.65 3.46
C ALA A 144 9.88 -16.83 3.91
N ARG A 145 9.30 -16.75 5.11
CA ARG A 145 8.37 -17.78 5.64
C ARG A 145 7.12 -17.94 4.78
N SER A 146 6.61 -16.84 4.20
CA SER A 146 5.43 -16.90 3.31
C SER A 146 5.71 -17.73 2.06
N PHE A 147 6.91 -17.62 1.49
CA PHE A 147 7.32 -18.43 0.34
C PHE A 147 7.50 -19.92 0.68
N ASP A 148 7.97 -20.24 1.89
CA ASP A 148 8.14 -21.61 2.34
C ASP A 148 6.80 -22.36 2.46
N ILE A 149 5.76 -21.66 2.92
CA ILE A 149 4.41 -22.25 3.08
C ILE A 149 3.73 -22.44 1.72
N PHE A 150 3.85 -21.47 0.85
CA PHE A 150 3.26 -21.47 -0.48
C PHE A 150 3.73 -22.66 -1.35
N GLY A 151 4.97 -23.11 -1.14
CA GLY A 151 5.53 -24.27 -1.85
C GLY A 151 4.97 -25.63 -1.44
N SER A 152 4.09 -25.71 -0.42
CA SER A 152 3.51 -26.97 0.07
C SER A 152 2.14 -27.29 -0.51
N ASP A 153 1.44 -26.31 -1.11
CA ASP A 153 0.14 -26.54 -1.74
C ASP A 153 0.28 -27.18 -3.11
N LYS A 154 -0.56 -28.20 -3.41
CA LYS A 154 -0.36 -29.13 -4.53
C LYS A 154 -0.42 -28.49 -5.91
N ASP A 155 -1.03 -27.33 -6.04
CA ASP A 155 -1.33 -26.71 -7.33
C ASP A 155 -0.44 -25.52 -7.70
N ILE A 156 0.27 -24.92 -6.75
CA ILE A 156 1.12 -23.75 -7.00
C ILE A 156 2.52 -24.03 -6.46
N LYS A 157 3.31 -24.75 -7.25
CA LYS A 157 4.72 -24.99 -6.95
C LYS A 157 5.56 -23.75 -7.26
N LEU A 158 5.56 -22.77 -6.36
CA LEU A 158 6.78 -21.99 -6.16
C LEU A 158 7.80 -23.02 -5.63
N ARG A 159 8.44 -23.74 -6.55
CA ARG A 159 9.51 -24.65 -6.18
C ARG A 159 10.46 -23.85 -5.31
N LYS A 160 10.94 -24.40 -4.18
CA LYS A 160 12.17 -23.98 -3.50
C LYS A 160 13.26 -23.82 -4.56
N SER A 161 13.17 -22.77 -5.35
CA SER A 161 14.22 -22.46 -6.28
C SER A 161 15.18 -21.58 -5.49
N ASN A 162 16.46 -21.89 -5.51
CA ASN A 162 17.58 -21.11 -4.98
C ASN A 162 17.67 -19.70 -5.60
N SER A 163 16.55 -19.13 -6.04
CA SER A 163 16.46 -17.98 -6.93
C SER A 163 15.43 -16.94 -6.50
N ILE A 164 15.02 -16.91 -5.22
CA ILE A 164 14.20 -15.81 -4.71
C ILE A 164 15.09 -14.82 -3.98
N HIS A 165 15.13 -13.59 -4.48
CA HIS A 165 15.75 -12.47 -3.78
C HIS A 165 14.67 -11.61 -3.14
N LEU A 166 14.80 -11.38 -1.82
CA LEU A 166 13.88 -10.56 -1.05
C LEU A 166 14.56 -9.23 -0.72
N LEU A 167 13.86 -8.16 -0.97
CA LEU A 167 14.32 -6.80 -0.75
C LEU A 167 13.27 -6.01 0.03
N VAL A 168 13.72 -5.05 0.82
CA VAL A 168 12.84 -4.11 1.53
C VAL A 168 13.33 -2.70 1.24
N GLN A 169 12.39 -1.81 0.92
CA GLN A 169 12.67 -0.42 0.58
C GLN A 169 11.67 0.51 1.27
N PRO A 170 12.05 1.77 1.53
CA PRO A 170 11.12 2.73 2.10
C PRO A 170 10.03 3.08 1.08
N GLU A 171 8.79 3.15 1.57
CA GLU A 171 7.65 3.75 0.88
C GLU A 171 7.95 5.23 0.55
N ALA A 172 7.14 5.94 -0.15
CA ALA A 172 7.40 7.25 -0.70
C ALA A 172 8.63 7.32 -1.64
N LEU A 173 9.83 6.87 -1.21
CA LEU A 173 10.99 6.75 -2.09
C LEU A 173 10.75 5.73 -3.21
N ALA A 174 10.02 4.66 -2.92
CA ALA A 174 9.61 3.70 -3.94
C ALA A 174 8.76 4.37 -5.00
N ALA A 175 7.72 5.10 -4.61
CA ALA A 175 6.88 5.85 -5.53
C ALA A 175 7.68 6.90 -6.33
N LEU A 176 8.56 7.65 -5.67
CA LEU A 176 9.41 8.65 -6.32
C LEU A 176 10.25 8.02 -7.44
N ARG A 177 10.73 6.79 -7.28
CA ARG A 177 11.53 6.12 -8.33
C ARG A 177 10.81 6.00 -9.66
N THR A 178 9.48 5.94 -9.67
CA THR A 178 8.69 5.91 -10.92
C THR A 178 8.78 7.23 -11.71
N TYR A 179 9.23 8.31 -11.07
CA TYR A 179 9.53 9.60 -11.68
C TYR A 179 11.02 9.73 -12.01
N LEU A 180 11.90 9.31 -11.10
CA LEU A 180 13.36 9.43 -11.28
C LEU A 180 13.91 8.53 -12.37
N PHE A 181 13.20 7.45 -12.73
CA PHE A 181 13.67 6.45 -13.71
C PHE A 181 12.56 6.12 -14.70
N ARG A 182 12.99 5.80 -15.91
CA ARG A 182 12.09 5.34 -17.01
C ARG A 182 12.77 4.25 -17.81
N HIS A 183 12.00 3.46 -18.53
CA HIS A 183 12.53 2.55 -19.52
C HIS A 183 12.82 3.33 -20.83
N ASN A 184 13.99 3.11 -21.42
CA ASN A 184 14.30 3.57 -22.77
C ASN A 184 13.72 2.58 -23.81
N ASP A 185 13.89 2.90 -25.10
CA ASP A 185 13.37 2.08 -26.22
C ASP A 185 13.97 0.66 -26.25
N ALA A 186 15.14 0.47 -25.66
CA ALA A 186 15.78 -0.84 -25.50
C ALA A 186 15.28 -1.62 -24.25
N GLY A 187 14.35 -1.06 -23.49
CA GLY A 187 13.81 -1.65 -22.26
C GLY A 187 14.75 -1.58 -21.07
N GLN A 188 15.80 -0.78 -21.14
CA GLN A 188 16.72 -0.55 -20.02
C GLN A 188 16.21 0.59 -19.15
N ILE A 189 16.39 0.46 -17.84
CA ILE A 189 16.05 1.52 -16.89
C ILE A 189 17.15 2.57 -16.92
N VAL A 190 16.74 3.81 -17.21
CA VAL A 190 17.65 4.98 -17.29
C VAL A 190 17.10 6.11 -16.41
N PRO A 191 17.96 7.03 -15.95
CA PRO A 191 17.51 8.24 -15.27
C PRO A 191 16.53 9.04 -16.13
N ASN A 192 15.56 9.67 -15.47
CA ASN A 192 14.68 10.63 -16.10
C ASN A 192 15.21 12.04 -15.82
N GLU A 193 15.82 12.65 -16.85
CA GLU A 193 16.46 13.96 -16.76
C GLU A 193 15.52 15.08 -16.30
N GLU A 194 14.20 14.91 -16.50
CA GLU A 194 13.20 15.89 -16.08
C GLU A 194 13.11 16.01 -14.56
N TYR A 195 13.33 14.89 -13.82
CA TYR A 195 13.08 14.83 -12.37
C TYR A 195 14.32 14.56 -11.52
N ILE A 196 15.39 14.00 -12.10
CA ILE A 196 16.53 13.47 -11.33
C ILE A 196 17.24 14.54 -10.49
N ASN A 197 17.22 15.80 -10.94
CA ASN A 197 17.89 16.93 -10.29
C ASN A 197 16.91 17.87 -9.55
N LYS A 198 15.64 17.50 -9.42
CA LYS A 198 14.64 18.32 -8.76
C LYS A 198 14.57 18.08 -7.26
N VAL A 199 14.05 19.08 -6.55
CA VAL A 199 13.58 18.94 -5.17
C VAL A 199 12.10 18.52 -5.23
N ILE A 200 11.81 17.32 -4.74
CA ILE A 200 10.47 16.73 -4.83
C ILE A 200 9.97 16.38 -3.43
N ALA A 201 8.79 16.89 -3.09
CA ALA A 201 8.06 16.46 -1.90
C ALA A 201 7.07 15.35 -2.28
N VAL A 202 7.15 14.21 -1.62
CA VAL A 202 6.18 13.12 -1.75
C VAL A 202 5.28 13.13 -0.54
N ILE A 203 3.98 13.23 -0.77
CA ILE A 203 2.94 13.22 0.24
C ILE A 203 2.16 11.90 0.08
N ASP A 204 2.29 11.00 1.05
CA ASP A 204 1.71 9.66 1.03
C ASP A 204 0.78 9.42 2.23
N PRO A 205 -0.46 9.91 2.18
CA PRO A 205 -1.47 9.56 3.18
C PRO A 205 -1.89 8.10 3.01
N GLY A 206 -1.49 7.27 3.95
CA GLY A 206 -1.86 5.87 4.04
C GLY A 206 -3.13 5.62 4.85
N GLY A 207 -3.33 4.37 5.28
CA GLY A 207 -4.45 4.00 6.14
C GLY A 207 -4.33 4.59 7.56
N LYS A 208 -3.14 4.62 8.13
CA LYS A 208 -2.91 5.03 9.53
C LYS A 208 -2.08 6.30 9.65
N THR A 209 -1.13 6.48 8.76
CA THR A 209 -0.15 7.57 8.81
C THR A 209 -0.11 8.31 7.48
N THR A 210 0.38 9.53 7.52
CA THR A 210 0.77 10.31 6.35
C THR A 210 2.27 10.52 6.40
N ASP A 211 2.99 10.00 5.42
CA ASP A 211 4.39 10.31 5.21
C ASP A 211 4.50 11.56 4.32
N ILE A 212 5.27 12.55 4.78
CA ILE A 212 5.66 13.73 4.01
C ILE A 212 7.16 13.67 3.90
N ALA A 213 7.68 13.41 2.70
CA ALA A 213 9.09 13.15 2.47
C ALA A 213 9.65 14.09 1.41
N VAL A 214 10.69 14.82 1.74
CA VAL A 214 11.40 15.72 0.83
C VAL A 214 12.64 15.02 0.28
N PHE A 215 12.82 15.10 -1.02
CA PHE A 215 13.95 14.52 -1.72
C PHE A 215 14.68 15.59 -2.52
N VAL A 216 16.00 15.64 -2.35
CA VAL A 216 16.90 16.52 -3.11
C VAL A 216 17.79 15.64 -3.98
N ASN A 217 17.67 15.77 -5.29
CA ASN A 217 18.44 14.94 -6.23
C ASN A 217 18.30 13.43 -5.93
N GLY A 218 17.08 12.99 -5.64
CA GLY A 218 16.75 11.60 -5.33
C GLY A 218 17.21 11.08 -3.96
N LYS A 219 17.77 11.94 -3.09
CA LYS A 219 18.17 11.60 -1.72
C LYS A 219 17.17 12.21 -0.73
N ILE A 220 16.76 11.42 0.29
CA ILE A 220 15.84 11.91 1.31
C ILE A 220 16.51 12.97 2.20
N ASP A 221 15.79 14.06 2.43
CA ASP A 221 16.12 15.07 3.43
C ASP A 221 15.34 14.74 4.71
N MET A 222 16.03 14.18 5.70
CA MET A 222 15.40 13.72 6.94
C MET A 222 14.93 14.87 7.84
N GLU A 223 15.53 16.07 7.74
CA GLU A 223 15.14 17.22 8.52
C GLU A 223 13.78 17.78 8.07
N ARG A 224 13.51 17.72 6.76
CA ARG A 224 12.26 18.17 6.15
C ARG A 224 11.24 17.05 5.91
N SER A 225 11.49 15.84 6.45
CA SER A 225 10.61 14.69 6.27
C SER A 225 10.00 14.25 7.59
N ILE A 226 8.69 14.03 7.59
CA ILE A 226 7.95 13.59 8.78
C ILE A 226 6.99 12.45 8.47
N THR A 227 6.58 11.75 9.52
CA THR A 227 5.41 10.86 9.51
C THR A 227 4.38 11.37 10.51
N ALA A 228 3.21 11.81 10.05
CA ALA A 228 2.10 12.22 10.91
C ALA A 228 1.16 11.02 11.16
N ASP A 229 0.67 10.89 12.41
CA ASP A 229 -0.28 9.81 12.80
C ASP A 229 -1.72 10.19 12.37
N ILE A 230 -1.93 10.38 11.06
CA ILE A 230 -3.22 10.68 10.45
C ILE A 230 -3.35 9.96 9.11
N GLY A 231 -4.50 9.35 8.84
CA GLY A 231 -4.76 8.62 7.61
C GLY A 231 -6.22 8.19 7.50
N HIS A 232 -6.54 7.35 6.52
CA HIS A 232 -7.92 6.92 6.21
C HIS A 232 -8.65 6.28 7.40
N ASN A 233 -7.94 5.58 8.29
CA ASN A 233 -8.55 4.93 9.45
C ASN A 233 -9.15 5.94 10.45
N ASN A 234 -8.72 7.21 10.42
CA ASN A 234 -9.38 8.28 11.19
C ASN A 234 -10.82 8.50 10.71
N LEU A 235 -11.06 8.40 9.39
CA LEU A 235 -12.41 8.47 8.83
C LEU A 235 -13.23 7.25 9.24
N VAL A 236 -12.66 6.04 9.20
CA VAL A 236 -13.35 4.81 9.66
C VAL A 236 -13.73 4.91 11.13
N SER A 237 -12.83 5.38 11.99
CA SER A 237 -13.12 5.59 13.42
C SER A 237 -14.23 6.62 13.66
N LYS A 238 -14.23 7.73 12.92
CA LYS A 238 -15.29 8.74 12.96
C LYS A 238 -16.62 8.14 12.50
N ALA A 239 -16.64 7.31 11.44
CA ALA A 239 -17.83 6.64 10.94
C ALA A 239 -18.37 5.63 11.95
N THR A 240 -17.50 4.87 12.61
CA THR A 240 -17.90 3.95 13.70
C THR A 240 -18.59 4.70 14.83
N SER A 241 -18.02 5.82 15.28
CA SER A 241 -18.62 6.66 16.33
C SER A 241 -19.97 7.23 15.87
N TYR A 242 -20.06 7.70 14.64
CA TYR A 242 -21.29 8.23 14.08
C TYR A 242 -22.42 7.18 14.04
N ILE A 243 -22.11 5.95 13.58
CA ILE A 243 -23.07 4.85 13.58
C ILE A 243 -23.52 4.49 15.02
N TYR A 244 -22.59 4.53 15.99
CA TYR A 244 -22.94 4.35 17.40
C TYR A 244 -23.93 5.41 17.88
N ASP A 245 -23.73 6.67 17.52
CA ASP A 245 -24.63 7.79 17.90
C ASP A 245 -26.03 7.66 17.25
N LEU A 246 -26.13 6.95 16.11
CA LEU A 246 -27.42 6.57 15.51
C LEU A 246 -28.15 5.45 16.27
N GLY A 247 -27.57 4.94 17.37
CA GLY A 247 -28.20 3.95 18.25
C GLY A 247 -27.73 2.50 17.99
N PHE A 248 -26.65 2.27 17.27
CA PHE A 248 -26.05 0.93 17.13
C PHE A 248 -25.06 0.67 18.26
N PRO A 249 -25.33 -0.27 19.17
CA PRO A 249 -24.49 -0.45 20.36
C PRO A 249 -23.09 -1.04 20.07
N SER A 250 -22.90 -1.63 18.89
CA SER A 250 -21.62 -2.24 18.49
C SER A 250 -21.44 -2.18 16.98
N PRO A 251 -21.13 -1.00 16.42
CA PRO A 251 -20.88 -0.87 15.00
C PRO A 251 -19.67 -1.69 14.57
N THR A 252 -19.76 -2.34 13.42
CA THR A 252 -18.64 -3.10 12.84
C THR A 252 -17.79 -2.22 11.93
N ASP A 253 -16.53 -2.59 11.72
CA ASP A 253 -15.63 -1.94 10.74
C ASP A 253 -16.25 -1.98 9.33
N GLN A 254 -16.90 -3.08 8.96
CA GLN A 254 -17.61 -3.23 7.69
C GLN A 254 -18.75 -2.21 7.52
N GLN A 255 -19.56 -1.99 8.56
CA GLN A 255 -20.62 -0.98 8.53
C GLN A 255 -20.06 0.43 8.37
N ALA A 256 -18.97 0.75 9.08
CA ALA A 256 -18.29 2.04 8.95
C ALA A 256 -17.76 2.27 7.53
N ARG A 257 -17.13 1.26 6.92
CA ARG A 257 -16.65 1.33 5.54
C ARG A 257 -17.80 1.46 4.54
N ARG A 258 -18.87 0.66 4.71
CA ARG A 258 -20.06 0.79 3.86
C ARG A 258 -20.62 2.22 3.90
N LEU A 259 -20.74 2.82 5.09
CA LEU A 259 -21.18 4.22 5.20
C LEU A 259 -20.24 5.16 4.41
N ILE A 260 -18.92 5.02 4.57
CA ILE A 260 -17.94 5.86 3.87
C ILE A 260 -18.05 5.70 2.34
N ASP A 261 -18.23 4.47 1.86
CA ASP A 261 -18.23 4.13 0.44
C ASP A 261 -19.55 4.46 -0.25
N THR A 262 -20.68 4.28 0.42
CA THR A 262 -22.03 4.38 -0.16
C THR A 262 -22.84 5.56 0.35
N GLY A 263 -22.47 6.16 1.48
CA GLY A 263 -23.29 7.14 2.19
C GLY A 263 -24.49 6.54 2.95
N MET A 264 -24.64 5.20 2.94
CA MET A 264 -25.83 4.54 3.43
C MET A 264 -25.57 3.79 4.74
N VAL A 265 -26.55 3.86 5.66
CA VAL A 265 -26.60 3.03 6.88
C VAL A 265 -27.91 2.26 6.89
N THR A 266 -27.85 0.94 7.09
CA THR A 266 -29.05 0.12 7.22
C THR A 266 -29.55 0.13 8.66
N ILE A 267 -30.70 0.74 8.94
CA ILE A 267 -31.33 0.81 10.24
C ILE A 267 -32.62 -0.05 10.21
N ARG A 268 -32.65 -1.11 11.01
CA ARG A 268 -33.79 -2.03 11.07
C ARG A 268 -34.29 -2.53 9.71
N GLY A 269 -33.35 -2.79 8.81
CA GLY A 269 -33.64 -3.27 7.45
C GLY A 269 -33.99 -2.19 6.43
N VAL A 270 -33.95 -0.91 6.82
CA VAL A 270 -34.17 0.23 5.93
C VAL A 270 -32.85 0.98 5.73
N ASP A 271 -32.47 1.24 4.47
CA ASP A 271 -31.30 2.04 4.15
C ASP A 271 -31.64 3.54 4.28
N GLU A 272 -30.86 4.23 5.10
CA GLU A 272 -30.94 5.67 5.31
C GLU A 272 -29.73 6.37 4.69
N ASP A 273 -29.97 7.54 4.03
CA ASP A 273 -28.92 8.32 3.36
C ASP A 273 -28.24 9.28 4.34
N HIS A 274 -26.94 9.10 4.54
CA HIS A 274 -26.05 9.91 5.35
C HIS A 274 -24.90 10.51 4.53
N SER A 275 -25.04 10.63 3.22
CA SER A 275 -24.02 11.15 2.28
C SER A 275 -23.52 12.53 2.66
N HIS A 276 -24.41 13.38 3.23
CA HIS A 276 -23.99 14.71 3.71
C HIS A 276 -22.95 14.64 4.82
N TRP A 277 -23.15 13.74 5.80
CA TRP A 277 -22.18 13.52 6.87
C TRP A 277 -20.86 12.98 6.30
N VAL A 278 -20.92 12.01 5.38
CA VAL A 278 -19.73 11.45 4.74
C VAL A 278 -18.91 12.54 4.03
N LYS A 279 -19.57 13.41 3.27
CA LYS A 279 -18.91 14.53 2.60
C LYS A 279 -18.20 15.45 3.59
N GLN A 280 -18.87 15.81 4.70
CA GLN A 280 -18.25 16.64 5.74
C GLN A 280 -17.04 15.94 6.39
N ALA A 281 -17.16 14.65 6.71
CA ALA A 281 -16.09 13.89 7.34
C ALA A 281 -14.87 13.71 6.43
N ARG A 282 -15.08 13.51 5.12
CA ARG A 282 -14.02 13.43 4.09
C ARG A 282 -13.31 14.77 3.95
N THR A 283 -14.07 15.87 3.84
CA THR A 283 -13.50 17.22 3.78
C THR A 283 -12.67 17.54 5.03
N ALA A 284 -13.17 17.17 6.22
CA ALA A 284 -12.42 17.36 7.46
C ALA A 284 -11.10 16.59 7.47
N LEU A 285 -11.10 15.31 7.04
CA LEU A 285 -9.87 14.51 6.95
C LEU A 285 -8.88 15.12 5.95
N ALA A 286 -9.35 15.54 4.77
CA ALA A 286 -8.50 16.18 3.76
C ALA A 286 -7.86 17.47 4.30
N ASN A 287 -8.62 18.31 5.00
CA ASN A 287 -8.10 19.51 5.65
C ASN A 287 -7.06 19.19 6.72
N ASP A 288 -7.33 18.19 7.58
CA ASP A 288 -6.41 17.77 8.64
C ASP A 288 -5.07 17.27 8.06
N ILE A 289 -5.11 16.46 6.98
CA ILE A 289 -3.90 15.99 6.28
C ILE A 289 -3.20 17.15 5.60
N PHE A 290 -3.92 17.99 4.87
CA PHE A 290 -3.35 19.14 4.15
C PHE A 290 -2.74 20.16 5.10
N GLY A 291 -3.34 20.39 6.27
CA GLY A 291 -2.75 21.18 7.33
C GLY A 291 -1.37 20.67 7.76
N LYS A 292 -1.20 19.33 7.87
CA LYS A 292 0.14 18.75 8.15
C LYS A 292 1.13 18.99 7.02
N VAL A 293 0.66 18.95 5.76
CA VAL A 293 1.52 19.24 4.59
C VAL A 293 2.00 20.69 4.66
N THR A 294 1.10 21.64 4.85
CA THR A 294 1.44 23.07 4.90
C THR A 294 2.32 23.41 6.11
N ASP A 295 2.04 22.82 7.28
CA ASP A 295 2.87 23.02 8.48
C ASP A 295 4.31 22.51 8.27
N THR A 296 4.46 21.39 7.55
CA THR A 296 5.77 20.75 7.31
C THR A 296 6.56 21.46 6.21
N LEU A 297 5.88 21.91 5.16
CA LEU A 297 6.48 22.46 3.96
C LEU A 297 6.37 23.98 3.86
N SER A 298 5.99 24.69 4.94
CA SER A 298 5.77 26.15 4.95
C SER A 298 6.98 26.96 4.48
N ASP A 299 8.19 26.50 4.78
CA ASP A 299 9.45 27.19 4.45
C ASP A 299 10.17 26.58 3.23
N ALA A 300 9.49 25.67 2.50
CA ALA A 300 10.09 24.90 1.43
C ALA A 300 9.88 25.57 0.05
N PHE A 301 10.42 26.78 -0.11
CA PHE A 301 10.34 27.56 -1.36
C PHE A 301 11.15 26.95 -2.52
N ASP A 302 12.00 25.97 -2.25
CA ASP A 302 12.85 25.30 -3.22
C ASP A 302 12.22 24.03 -3.80
N ILE A 303 11.00 23.69 -3.43
CA ILE A 303 10.31 22.49 -3.95
C ILE A 303 9.84 22.74 -5.39
N ASP A 304 10.33 21.92 -6.31
CA ASP A 304 9.93 21.95 -7.72
C ASP A 304 8.62 21.20 -7.99
N LEU A 305 8.39 20.09 -7.26
CA LEU A 305 7.23 19.22 -7.46
C LEU A 305 6.70 18.68 -6.12
N MET A 306 5.40 18.79 -5.92
CA MET A 306 4.67 18.04 -4.90
C MET A 306 3.94 16.86 -5.53
N LEU A 307 4.26 15.67 -5.08
CA LEU A 307 3.68 14.43 -5.57
C LEU A 307 2.76 13.83 -4.52
N PHE A 308 1.45 13.89 -4.75
CA PHE A 308 0.45 13.30 -3.88
C PHE A 308 0.14 11.87 -4.32
N ILE A 309 0.38 10.89 -3.44
CA ILE A 309 0.25 9.45 -3.74
C ILE A 309 -0.56 8.72 -2.67
N GLY A 310 -0.79 7.44 -2.87
CA GLY A 310 -1.46 6.57 -1.91
C GLY A 310 -2.97 6.44 -2.12
N GLY A 311 -3.55 5.42 -1.50
CA GLY A 311 -4.98 5.12 -1.63
C GLY A 311 -5.88 6.17 -1.00
N THR A 312 -5.43 6.86 0.05
CA THR A 312 -6.19 7.93 0.71
C THR A 312 -6.26 9.18 -0.17
N VAL A 313 -5.18 9.53 -0.89
CA VAL A 313 -5.23 10.62 -1.89
C VAL A 313 -6.25 10.28 -2.96
N LYS A 314 -6.20 9.05 -3.50
CA LYS A 314 -7.16 8.61 -4.53
C LYS A 314 -8.60 8.66 -4.04
N ALA A 315 -8.84 8.25 -2.79
CA ALA A 315 -10.17 8.29 -2.18
C ALA A 315 -10.67 9.72 -1.93
N LEU A 316 -9.79 10.68 -1.65
CA LEU A 316 -10.09 12.08 -1.30
C LEU A 316 -9.65 13.07 -2.40
N GLU A 317 -9.51 12.63 -3.65
CA GLU A 317 -9.01 13.46 -4.76
C GLU A 317 -9.86 14.73 -4.94
N ASN A 318 -11.18 14.60 -4.88
CA ASN A 318 -12.11 15.71 -5.02
C ASN A 318 -12.02 16.74 -3.87
N GLU A 319 -11.59 16.31 -2.69
CA GLU A 319 -11.38 17.16 -1.54
C GLU A 319 -9.99 17.80 -1.54
N PHE A 320 -8.96 17.08 -2.02
CA PHE A 320 -7.58 17.58 -2.06
C PHE A 320 -7.34 18.62 -3.16
N GLU A 321 -7.84 18.40 -4.38
CA GLU A 321 -7.61 19.34 -5.50
C GLU A 321 -7.96 20.78 -5.17
N PRO A 322 -9.15 21.11 -4.60
CA PRO A 322 -9.47 22.47 -4.25
C PRO A 322 -8.55 23.07 -3.17
N LEU A 323 -8.09 22.26 -2.20
CA LEU A 323 -7.19 22.70 -1.14
C LEU A 323 -5.81 23.06 -1.70
N ILE A 324 -5.26 22.17 -2.55
CA ILE A 324 -3.97 22.38 -3.19
C ILE A 324 -4.02 23.63 -4.09
N ASN A 325 -5.06 23.73 -4.93
CA ASN A 325 -5.25 24.88 -5.82
C ASN A 325 -5.46 26.19 -5.05
N GLY A 326 -6.18 26.15 -3.93
CA GLY A 326 -6.43 27.33 -3.10
C GLY A 326 -5.18 27.86 -2.40
N TYR A 327 -4.25 26.96 -2.03
CA TYR A 327 -3.04 27.33 -1.29
C TYR A 327 -1.84 27.63 -2.20
N TYR A 328 -1.57 26.78 -3.18
CA TYR A 328 -0.40 26.90 -4.06
C TYR A 328 -0.70 27.54 -5.42
N GLY A 329 -1.96 27.84 -5.70
CA GLY A 329 -2.42 28.28 -7.02
C GLY A 329 -2.65 27.13 -7.98
N SER A 330 -3.35 27.39 -9.10
CA SER A 330 -3.49 26.37 -10.14
C SER A 330 -2.13 26.06 -10.75
N SER A 331 -1.89 24.81 -11.14
CA SER A 331 -0.65 24.35 -11.76
C SER A 331 -0.21 25.15 -13.00
N GLU A 332 -1.13 25.93 -13.60
CA GLU A 332 -0.89 26.79 -14.76
C GLU A 332 -0.36 28.19 -14.41
N ASN A 333 -0.48 28.64 -13.15
CA ASN A 333 -0.19 30.03 -12.76
C ASN A 333 0.88 30.19 -11.67
N SER A 334 1.53 29.10 -11.24
CA SER A 334 2.39 29.16 -10.08
C SER A 334 3.85 29.51 -10.43
N SER A 335 4.44 30.26 -9.56
CA SER A 335 5.83 30.66 -9.40
C SER A 335 6.89 29.53 -9.41
N GLY A 336 6.74 28.50 -10.24
CA GLY A 336 7.70 27.39 -10.40
C GLY A 336 7.36 26.11 -9.64
N LEU A 337 6.51 26.14 -8.60
CA LEU A 337 6.04 24.94 -7.92
C LEU A 337 4.94 24.27 -8.74
N THR A 338 5.10 22.97 -9.01
CA THR A 338 4.06 22.14 -9.62
C THR A 338 3.58 21.08 -8.64
N TYR A 339 2.31 20.65 -8.76
CA TYR A 339 1.84 19.49 -8.04
C TYR A 339 1.25 18.45 -9.01
N HIS A 340 1.26 17.20 -8.58
CA HIS A 340 0.72 16.12 -9.37
C HIS A 340 0.01 15.08 -8.48
N ILE A 341 -1.26 14.78 -8.83
CA ILE A 341 -2.00 13.63 -8.32
C ILE A 341 -2.10 12.64 -9.47
N PRO A 342 -1.27 11.58 -9.51
CA PRO A 342 -1.28 10.64 -10.63
C PRO A 342 -2.53 9.76 -10.60
N LYS A 343 -3.08 9.43 -11.77
CA LYS A 343 -4.28 8.57 -11.90
C LYS A 343 -4.17 7.24 -11.17
N ASN A 344 -2.95 6.72 -11.02
CA ASN A 344 -2.62 5.49 -10.31
C ASN A 344 -1.91 5.76 -8.97
N ALA A 345 -2.23 6.87 -8.32
CA ALA A 345 -1.63 7.30 -7.05
C ALA A 345 -1.61 6.18 -6.01
N ASP A 346 -2.67 5.37 -5.96
CA ASP A 346 -2.83 4.23 -5.06
C ASP A 346 -1.83 3.09 -5.29
N ARG A 347 -1.16 3.01 -6.45
CA ARG A 347 -0.29 1.88 -6.85
C ARG A 347 1.18 2.25 -7.02
N LEU A 348 1.54 3.52 -6.86
CA LEU A 348 2.89 3.99 -7.16
C LEU A 348 3.95 3.36 -6.27
N ASN A 349 3.68 3.15 -4.98
CA ASN A 349 4.62 2.46 -4.11
C ASN A 349 4.91 1.05 -4.63
N ALA A 350 3.89 0.25 -4.91
CA ALA A 350 4.07 -1.11 -5.45
C ALA A 350 4.83 -1.09 -6.79
N LYS A 351 4.50 -0.14 -7.68
CA LYS A 351 5.19 0.01 -8.97
C LYS A 351 6.65 0.41 -8.83
N GLY A 352 6.95 1.33 -7.92
CA GLY A 352 8.33 1.73 -7.64
C GLY A 352 9.15 0.64 -6.95
N LEU A 353 8.52 -0.21 -6.14
CA LEU A 353 9.15 -1.40 -5.56
C LEU A 353 9.49 -2.45 -6.63
N GLU A 354 8.59 -2.68 -7.60
CA GLU A 354 8.87 -3.52 -8.79
C GLU A 354 10.07 -2.96 -9.56
N LEU A 355 10.06 -1.66 -9.86
CA LEU A 355 11.14 -0.99 -10.56
C LEU A 355 12.48 -1.09 -9.81
N PHE A 356 12.46 -0.98 -8.48
CA PHE A 356 13.65 -1.17 -7.67
C PHE A 356 14.17 -2.61 -7.74
N ALA A 357 13.30 -3.61 -7.70
CA ALA A 357 13.68 -5.00 -7.83
C ALA A 357 14.41 -5.25 -9.17
N GLU A 358 13.91 -4.66 -10.25
CA GLU A 358 14.54 -4.73 -11.57
C GLU A 358 15.89 -4.01 -11.61
N LEU A 359 15.99 -2.78 -11.08
CA LEU A 359 17.24 -2.01 -10.97
C LEU A 359 18.29 -2.74 -10.17
N TRP A 360 17.92 -3.32 -9.04
CA TRP A 360 18.82 -4.09 -8.19
C TRP A 360 19.39 -5.30 -8.95
N TYR A 361 18.51 -6.02 -9.65
CA TYR A 361 18.93 -7.18 -10.43
C TYR A 361 19.89 -6.79 -11.56
N GLN A 362 19.55 -5.75 -12.33
CA GLN A 362 20.43 -5.26 -13.41
C GLN A 362 21.82 -4.89 -12.89
N LYS A 363 21.91 -4.19 -11.76
CA LYS A 363 23.20 -3.85 -11.12
C LYS A 363 23.96 -5.08 -10.64
N SER A 364 23.28 -6.07 -10.06
CA SER A 364 23.92 -7.30 -9.58
C SER A 364 24.53 -8.14 -10.70
N GLN A 365 23.94 -8.10 -11.91
CA GLN A 365 24.48 -8.80 -13.08
C GLN A 365 25.70 -8.09 -13.69
N LEU A 366 25.85 -6.78 -13.49
CA LEU A 366 27.03 -6.01 -13.96
C LEU A 366 28.23 -6.15 -13.03
N SER A 367 28.03 -6.61 -11.80
CA SER A 367 29.07 -6.78 -10.77
C SER A 367 29.66 -8.20 -10.73
N ASN A 368 29.10 -9.13 -11.49
CA ASN A 368 29.57 -10.50 -11.70
C ASN A 368 30.15 -10.65 -13.11
#